data_15b1a68ca6c5d13ac89c51e9b960f766
#
_entry.id   15b1a68ca6c5d13ac89c51e9b960f766
#
_cell.length_a   1.000
_cell.length_b   1.000
_cell.length_c   1.000
_cell.angle_alpha   90.00
_cell.angle_beta   90.00
_cell.angle_gamma   90.00
#
_symmetry.space_group_name_H-M   'P 1'
#
loop_
_entity.id
_entity.type
_entity.pdbx_description
1 polymer ?
#
loop_
_entity_poly.entity_id
_entity_poly.type
_entity_poly.pdbx_seq_one_letter_code
_entity_poly.pdbx_strand_id
1 'polypeptide(L)' 'MSKYEIPFYTACIRAFGQRFAMTRQEAFRYLHDHKGLAFLIEFYDVEHLQSMEETIDDLLVICQKNGGTLA' A
#
# COMPACT_ATOMS: atom_id res chain seq x y z
N MET A 1 15.21 3.28 -9.45
CA MET A 1 14.54 3.29 -8.12
C MET A 1 15.57 3.56 -7.05
N SER A 2 15.29 4.46 -6.11
CA SER A 2 16.25 4.81 -5.08
C SER A 2 16.31 3.70 -4.02
N LYS A 3 17.39 3.70 -3.25
CA LYS A 3 17.58 2.70 -2.20
C LYS A 3 16.54 2.81 -1.06
N TYR A 4 15.80 3.92 -1.01
CA TYR A 4 14.79 4.14 0.03
C TYR A 4 13.40 3.71 -0.41
N GLU A 5 13.16 3.51 -1.69
CA GLU A 5 11.82 3.18 -2.19
C GLU A 5 11.41 1.76 -1.84
N ILE A 6 12.29 0.79 -2.03
CA ILE A 6 11.97 -0.62 -1.73
C ILE A 6 11.64 -0.82 -0.25
N PRO A 7 12.42 -0.30 0.71
CA PRO A 7 12.06 -0.41 2.13
C PRO A 7 10.71 0.25 2.44
N PHE A 8 10.39 1.36 1.79
CA PHE A 8 9.10 2.02 1.97
C PHE A 8 7.94 1.13 1.52
N TYR A 9 8.05 0.54 0.33
CA TYR A 9 6.98 -0.33 -0.19
C TYR A 9 6.81 -1.57 0.70
N THR A 10 7.90 -2.15 1.15
CA THR A 10 7.85 -3.30 2.07
C THR A 10 7.16 -2.93 3.37
N ALA A 11 7.47 -1.75 3.93
CA ALA A 11 6.84 -1.28 5.16
C ALA A 11 5.33 -1.07 4.96
N CYS A 12 4.92 -0.53 3.80
CA CYS A 12 3.51 -0.34 3.49
C CYS A 12 2.77 -1.67 3.38
N ILE A 13 3.37 -2.66 2.72
CA ILE A 13 2.77 -4.00 2.61
C ILE A 13 2.57 -4.61 3.99
N ARG A 14 3.59 -4.51 4.85
CA ARG A 14 3.50 -5.03 6.21
C ARG A 14 2.41 -4.32 7.01
N ALA A 15 2.39 -3.00 6.97
CA ALA A 15 1.41 -2.23 7.73
C ALA A 15 -0.01 -2.48 7.24
N PHE A 16 -0.21 -2.59 5.94
CA PHE A 16 -1.50 -2.92 5.35
C PHE A 16 -1.96 -4.30 5.83
N GLY A 17 -1.06 -5.28 5.79
CA GLY A 17 -1.37 -6.63 6.26
C GLY A 17 -1.74 -6.65 7.73
N GLN A 18 -1.03 -5.91 8.56
CA GLN A 18 -1.32 -5.83 9.99
C GLN A 18 -2.70 -5.23 10.23
N ARG A 19 -3.03 -4.17 9.51
CA ARG A 19 -4.31 -3.48 9.71
C ARG A 19 -5.50 -4.36 9.32
N PHE A 20 -5.36 -5.17 8.28
CA PHE A 20 -6.47 -5.95 7.73
C PHE A 20 -6.34 -7.45 7.99
N ALA A 21 -5.47 -7.85 8.91
CA ALA A 21 -5.27 -9.24 9.30
C ALA A 21 -4.91 -10.15 8.13
N MET A 22 -4.03 -9.66 7.27
CA MET A 22 -3.51 -10.40 6.14
C MET A 22 -2.06 -10.79 6.37
N THR A 23 -1.64 -11.92 5.79
CA THR A 23 -0.22 -12.24 5.70
C THR A 23 0.44 -11.24 4.74
N ARG A 24 1.78 -11.19 4.78
CA ARG A 24 2.53 -10.32 3.88
C ARG A 24 2.23 -10.65 2.42
N GLN A 25 2.15 -11.94 2.09
CA GLN A 25 1.83 -12.39 0.74
C GLN A 25 0.41 -11.99 0.31
N GLU A 26 -0.55 -12.13 1.21
CA GLU A 26 -1.92 -11.72 0.93
C GLU A 26 -2.02 -10.22 0.72
N ALA A 27 -1.36 -9.44 1.56
CA ALA A 27 -1.34 -7.99 1.43
C ALA A 27 -0.69 -7.55 0.11
N PHE A 28 0.44 -8.16 -0.24
CA PHE A 28 1.11 -7.88 -1.51
C PHE A 28 0.18 -8.14 -2.68
N ARG A 29 -0.44 -9.31 -2.71
CA ARG A 29 -1.34 -9.68 -3.80
C ARG A 29 -2.52 -8.73 -3.91
N TYR A 30 -3.15 -8.41 -2.77
CA TYR A 30 -4.28 -7.49 -2.75
C TYR A 30 -3.89 -6.12 -3.30
N LEU A 31 -2.79 -5.56 -2.81
CA LEU A 31 -2.31 -4.26 -3.27
C LEU A 31 -1.93 -4.28 -4.74
N HIS A 32 -1.31 -5.35 -5.20
CA HIS A 32 -0.95 -5.51 -6.61
C HIS A 32 -2.21 -5.56 -7.50
N ASP A 33 -3.16 -6.42 -7.13
CA ASP A 33 -4.35 -6.67 -7.95
C ASP A 33 -5.27 -5.46 -8.03
N HIS A 34 -5.27 -4.62 -7.00
CA HIS A 34 -6.17 -3.46 -6.93
C HIS A 34 -5.42 -2.13 -7.07
N LYS A 35 -4.25 -2.17 -7.72
CA LYS A 35 -3.47 -1.00 -8.11
C LYS A 35 -2.89 -0.19 -6.96
N GLY A 36 -2.86 -0.74 -5.76
CA GLY A 36 -2.25 -0.07 -4.61
C GLY A 36 -0.74 0.08 -4.77
N LEU A 37 -0.05 -0.96 -5.26
CA LEU A 37 1.39 -0.87 -5.48
C LEU A 37 1.72 0.14 -6.58
N ALA A 38 0.96 0.14 -7.67
CA ALA A 38 1.15 1.11 -8.75
C ALA A 38 0.99 2.53 -8.22
N PHE A 39 0.01 2.75 -7.36
CA PHE A 39 -0.22 4.05 -6.72
C PHE A 39 0.99 4.47 -5.87
N LEU A 40 1.52 3.58 -5.05
CA LEU A 40 2.67 3.89 -4.21
C LEU A 40 3.90 4.26 -5.04
N ILE A 41 4.12 3.56 -6.14
CA ILE A 41 5.25 3.84 -7.01
C ILE A 41 5.08 5.21 -7.69
N GLU A 42 3.89 5.48 -8.21
CA GLU A 42 3.61 6.73 -8.90
C GLU A 42 3.69 7.94 -7.97
N PHE A 43 3.17 7.81 -6.76
CA PHE A 43 3.06 8.91 -5.81
C PHE A 43 4.04 8.79 -4.64
N TYR A 44 5.14 8.10 -4.83
CA TYR A 44 6.14 7.91 -3.78
C TYR A 44 6.56 9.23 -3.15
N ASP A 45 6.78 10.26 -3.96
CA ASP A 45 7.26 11.55 -3.47
C ASP A 45 6.33 12.19 -2.45
N VAL A 46 5.04 11.94 -2.58
CA VAL A 46 4.02 12.45 -1.65
C VAL A 46 3.81 11.47 -0.50
N GLU A 47 3.61 10.20 -0.83
CA GLU A 47 3.19 9.20 0.15
C GLU A 47 4.25 8.93 1.21
N HIS A 48 5.53 8.93 0.85
CA HIS A 48 6.59 8.66 1.84
C HIS A 48 6.76 9.80 2.85
N LEU A 49 6.17 10.96 2.61
CA LEU A 49 6.21 12.09 3.54
C LEU A 49 5.06 12.09 4.53
N GLN A 50 4.06 11.25 4.31
CA GLN A 50 2.91 11.13 5.21
C GLN A 50 3.18 10.10 6.31
N SER A 51 2.32 10.10 7.34
CA SER A 51 2.37 9.02 8.32
C SER A 51 1.98 7.71 7.65
N MET A 52 2.41 6.59 8.24
CA MET A 52 2.04 5.28 7.71
C MET A 52 0.53 5.09 7.74
N GLU A 53 -0.16 5.58 8.77
CA GLU A 53 -1.62 5.49 8.85
C GLU A 53 -2.29 6.19 7.68
N GLU A 54 -1.84 7.39 7.34
CA GLU A 54 -2.39 8.15 6.22
C GLU A 54 -2.16 7.43 4.89
N THR A 55 -0.97 6.86 4.72
CA THR A 55 -0.65 6.10 3.52
C THR A 55 -1.55 4.86 3.40
N ILE A 56 -1.80 4.16 4.50
CA ILE A 56 -2.68 2.98 4.48
C ILE A 56 -4.13 3.41 4.16
N ASP A 57 -4.59 4.53 4.70
CA ASP A 57 -5.91 5.05 4.37
C ASP A 57 -6.03 5.34 2.88
N ASP A 58 -5.00 5.97 2.29
CA ASP A 58 -4.99 6.25 0.85
C ASP A 58 -5.00 4.97 0.03
N LEU A 59 -4.23 3.97 0.46
CA LEU A 59 -4.20 2.67 -0.23
C LEU A 59 -5.56 1.99 -0.20
N LEU A 60 -6.26 2.07 0.93
CA LEU A 60 -7.59 1.48 1.03
C LEU A 60 -8.53 2.12 0.01
N VAL A 61 -8.52 3.44 -0.08
CA VAL A 61 -9.36 4.18 -1.04
C VAL A 61 -9.03 3.77 -2.48
N ILE A 62 -7.75 3.73 -2.82
CA ILE A 62 -7.32 3.36 -4.17
C ILE A 62 -7.74 1.93 -4.51
N CYS A 63 -7.55 1.00 -3.59
CA CYS A 63 -7.94 -0.38 -3.80
C CYS A 63 -9.45 -0.54 -3.99
N GLN A 64 -10.24 0.17 -3.18
CA GLN A 64 -11.70 0.16 -3.30
C GLN A 64 -12.16 0.66 -4.67
N LYS A 65 -11.51 1.69 -5.20
CA LYS A 65 -11.83 2.22 -6.53
C LYS A 65 -11.44 1.28 -7.66
N ASN A 66 -10.61 0.29 -7.38
CA ASN A 66 -10.10 -0.65 -8.37
C ASN A 66 -10.53 -2.09 -8.06
N GLY A 67 -11.73 -2.25 -7.56
CA GLY A 67 -12.34 -3.58 -7.39
C GLY A 67 -12.06 -4.25 -6.05
N GLY A 68 -11.40 -3.57 -5.12
CA GLY A 68 -11.15 -4.13 -3.80
C GLY A 68 -12.41 -4.19 -2.96
N THR A 69 -12.46 -5.16 -2.06
CA THR A 69 -13.64 -5.43 -1.24
C THR A 69 -13.45 -5.17 0.25
N LEU A 70 -12.28 -4.76 0.69
CA LEU A 70 -12.07 -4.38 2.08
C LEU A 70 -12.84 -3.11 2.41
N ALA A 71 -13.46 -3.12 3.55
CA ALA A 71 -14.25 -1.98 4.03
C ALA A 71 -13.38 -0.90 4.63
#